data_682eb93b0f06a36f1a4a2948766de956
#
_entry.id   682eb93b0f06a36f1a4a2948766de956
#
_cell.length_a   1.000
_cell.length_b   1.000
_cell.length_c   1.000
_cell.angle_alpha   90.00
_cell.angle_beta   90.00
_cell.angle_gamma   90.00
#
_symmetry.space_group_name_H-M   'P 1'
#
loop_
_entity.id
_entity.type
_entity.pdbx_description
1 polymer ?
#
loop_
_entity_poly.entity_id
_entity_poly.type
_entity_poly.pdbx_seq_one_letter_code
_entity_poly.pdbx_strand_id
1 'polypeptide(L)'
;MELSDNIIICEANAFPRQLMQPFYLDYVGVVVCHQGMFHFRADGASFVVSAGETVFLSKGVMFQVTDTTQELRFTLLFYRTEQIVDMLGNTVVTMRLYSTIYPSACYVMHTGYEEMLSDYAKMLSRIEGKGDTDIYSSHEHKLLLMAVTYRLCSIFSNTLKSPTKEMDRKIEIFEELVHLIEEHYTRERSVAFYADKLCLTPKYLTVLVKSLCGKTVQQLIFRAIIRRSIFLMKNTNKTIQQIAYELSFPNASAFGTFFKKHTGLSPKHYRIGTE
;
A
#
# COMPACT_ATOMS: atom_id res chain seq x y z
N MET A 1 -9.73 -22.94 -0.59
CA MET A 1 -8.93 -21.69 -0.68
C MET A 1 -8.04 -21.86 -1.90
N GLU A 2 -8.32 -21.12 -2.95
CA GLU A 2 -7.49 -21.14 -4.16
C GLU A 2 -6.54 -19.94 -4.12
N LEU A 3 -5.25 -20.18 -4.43
CA LEU A 3 -4.24 -19.12 -4.54
C LEU A 3 -4.47 -18.18 -5.75
N SER A 4 -5.59 -18.35 -6.46
CA SER A 4 -6.02 -17.49 -7.57
C SER A 4 -6.79 -16.25 -7.10
N ASP A 5 -7.31 -16.26 -5.87
CA ASP A 5 -8.14 -15.19 -5.34
C ASP A 5 -7.33 -13.91 -5.11
N ASN A 6 -7.98 -12.77 -5.27
CA ASN A 6 -7.34 -11.47 -5.05
C ASN A 6 -7.01 -11.21 -3.57
N ILE A 7 -7.70 -11.89 -2.68
CA ILE A 7 -7.50 -11.90 -1.23
C ILE A 7 -7.55 -13.33 -0.74
N ILE A 8 -6.71 -13.63 0.24
CA ILE A 8 -6.69 -14.90 0.95
C ILE A 8 -6.78 -14.60 2.43
N ILE A 9 -7.86 -15.03 3.05
CA ILE A 9 -8.10 -14.89 4.48
C ILE A 9 -8.34 -16.25 5.07
N CYS A 10 -7.64 -16.56 6.16
CA CYS A 10 -7.78 -17.82 6.86
C CYS A 10 -7.53 -17.62 8.35
N GLU A 11 -8.48 -18.06 9.18
CA GLU A 11 -8.27 -18.29 10.61
C GLU A 11 -8.32 -19.80 10.80
N ALA A 12 -7.20 -20.44 11.12
CA ALA A 12 -7.04 -21.88 11.06
C ALA A 12 -6.00 -22.43 12.04
N ASN A 13 -6.00 -23.76 12.16
CA ASN A 13 -5.07 -24.54 12.98
C ASN A 13 -4.02 -25.26 12.13
N ALA A 14 -4.13 -25.20 10.81
CA ALA A 14 -3.18 -25.80 9.88
C ALA A 14 -3.08 -24.97 8.59
N PHE A 15 -1.89 -24.84 8.06
CA PHE A 15 -1.67 -24.16 6.78
C PHE A 15 -2.21 -25.01 5.62
N PRO A 16 -2.77 -24.37 4.58
CA PRO A 16 -3.11 -25.03 3.34
C PRO A 16 -1.89 -25.75 2.72
N ARG A 17 -2.12 -26.90 2.10
CA ARG A 17 -1.05 -27.71 1.50
C ARG A 17 -0.20 -26.92 0.49
N GLN A 18 -0.79 -25.97 -0.22
CA GLN A 18 -0.08 -25.11 -1.17
C GLN A 18 1.00 -24.26 -0.50
N LEU A 19 0.79 -23.81 0.76
CA LEU A 19 1.76 -23.04 1.52
C LEU A 19 2.88 -23.90 2.12
N MET A 20 2.70 -25.21 2.16
CA MET A 20 3.73 -26.18 2.56
C MET A 20 4.72 -26.50 1.42
N GLN A 21 4.41 -26.11 0.19
CA GLN A 21 5.31 -26.19 -0.96
C GLN A 21 5.94 -24.82 -1.24
N PRO A 22 7.18 -24.76 -1.76
CA PRO A 22 7.77 -23.49 -2.17
C PRO A 22 6.93 -22.83 -3.26
N PHE A 23 6.52 -21.58 -3.06
CA PHE A 23 5.81 -20.81 -4.08
C PHE A 23 6.19 -19.33 -4.03
N TYR A 24 6.10 -18.64 -5.16
CA TYR A 24 6.26 -17.21 -5.21
C TYR A 24 5.02 -16.50 -4.73
N LEU A 25 5.19 -15.66 -3.71
CA LEU A 25 4.10 -14.88 -3.14
C LEU A 25 3.77 -13.69 -4.06
N ASP A 26 2.61 -13.70 -4.69
CA ASP A 26 2.08 -12.58 -5.49
C ASP A 26 1.18 -11.64 -4.66
N TYR A 27 1.40 -11.62 -3.36
CA TYR A 27 0.60 -10.93 -2.35
C TYR A 27 1.50 -10.13 -1.41
N VAL A 28 0.92 -9.10 -0.83
CA VAL A 28 1.40 -8.50 0.41
C VAL A 28 0.51 -9.01 1.54
N GLY A 29 1.06 -9.25 2.70
CA GLY A 29 0.22 -9.63 3.81
C GLY A 29 0.93 -10.00 5.09
N VAL A 30 0.12 -10.51 6.00
CA VAL A 30 0.54 -10.84 7.34
C VAL A 30 0.05 -12.23 7.74
N VAL A 31 0.82 -12.88 8.61
CA VAL A 31 0.39 -14.04 9.39
C VAL A 31 0.56 -13.71 10.86
N VAL A 32 -0.54 -13.70 11.60
CA VAL A 32 -0.56 -13.49 13.06
C VAL A 32 -0.62 -14.86 13.74
N CYS A 33 0.36 -15.19 14.54
CA CYS A 33 0.38 -16.43 15.33
C CYS A 33 -0.28 -16.18 16.70
N HIS A 34 -1.41 -16.86 16.97
CA HIS A 34 -2.13 -16.73 18.24
C HIS A 34 -1.71 -17.78 19.27
N GLN A 35 -1.38 -18.99 18.81
CA GLN A 35 -1.00 -20.10 19.66
C GLN A 35 -0.05 -21.05 18.93
N GLY A 36 0.85 -21.69 19.68
CA GLY A 36 1.85 -22.58 19.11
C GLY A 36 2.97 -21.83 18.40
N MET A 37 3.59 -22.50 17.43
CA MET A 37 4.62 -21.92 16.57
C MET A 37 4.61 -22.58 15.19
N PHE A 38 5.21 -21.90 14.21
CA PHE A 38 5.48 -22.47 12.90
C PHE A 38 6.84 -22.04 12.37
N HIS A 39 7.43 -22.91 11.58
CA HIS A 39 8.68 -22.67 10.88
C HIS A 39 8.38 -22.41 9.40
N PHE A 40 9.08 -21.46 8.82
CA PHE A 40 8.96 -21.18 7.39
C PHE A 40 10.29 -20.76 6.78
N ARG A 41 10.37 -20.86 5.47
CA ARG A 41 11.47 -20.31 4.67
C ARG A 41 10.98 -19.14 3.83
N ALA A 42 11.80 -18.11 3.76
CA ALA A 42 11.60 -16.95 2.90
C ALA A 42 12.91 -16.65 2.17
N ASP A 43 12.91 -16.75 0.83
CA ASP A 43 14.11 -16.58 -0.02
C ASP A 43 15.32 -17.42 0.45
N GLY A 44 15.07 -18.64 0.91
CA GLY A 44 16.08 -19.58 1.39
C GLY A 44 16.49 -19.41 2.85
N ALA A 45 16.19 -18.29 3.53
CA ALA A 45 16.40 -18.12 4.96
C ALA A 45 15.29 -18.80 5.76
N SER A 46 15.64 -19.36 6.92
CA SER A 46 14.68 -20.03 7.82
C SER A 46 14.30 -19.11 8.96
N PHE A 47 13.01 -19.12 9.31
CA PHE A 47 12.42 -18.29 10.35
C PHE A 47 11.51 -19.13 11.24
N VAL A 48 11.33 -18.68 12.48
CA VAL A 48 10.39 -19.25 13.45
C VAL A 48 9.46 -18.14 13.90
N VAL A 49 8.19 -18.46 14.06
CA VAL A 49 7.17 -17.56 14.56
C VAL A 49 6.45 -18.21 15.72
N SER A 50 6.42 -17.54 16.83
CA SER A 50 5.80 -17.99 18.07
C SER A 50 4.50 -17.24 18.36
N ALA A 51 3.73 -17.74 19.31
CA ALA A 51 2.51 -17.07 19.76
C ALA A 51 2.75 -15.61 20.14
N GLY A 52 1.88 -14.69 19.67
CA GLY A 52 1.99 -13.25 19.84
C GLY A 52 2.88 -12.56 18.82
N GLU A 53 3.49 -13.28 17.89
CA GLU A 53 4.28 -12.68 16.81
C GLU A 53 3.49 -12.58 15.51
N THR A 54 3.84 -11.59 14.72
CA THR A 54 3.29 -11.33 13.38
C THR A 54 4.41 -11.40 12.35
N VAL A 55 4.16 -12.13 11.27
CA VAL A 55 5.02 -12.15 10.07
C VAL A 55 4.45 -11.19 9.05
N PHE A 56 5.28 -10.31 8.53
CA PHE A 56 4.98 -9.49 7.36
C PHE A 56 5.71 -10.05 6.15
N LEU A 57 4.98 -10.26 5.06
CA LEU A 57 5.48 -10.83 3.81
C LEU A 57 5.25 -9.85 2.66
N SER A 58 6.29 -9.65 1.86
CA SER A 58 6.25 -8.80 0.67
C SER A 58 6.01 -9.63 -0.59
N LYS A 59 5.43 -8.99 -1.61
CA LYS A 59 5.31 -9.57 -2.94
C LYS A 59 6.69 -9.94 -3.52
N GLY A 60 6.76 -11.09 -4.19
CA GLY A 60 7.97 -11.57 -4.87
C GLY A 60 8.86 -12.47 -4.01
N VAL A 61 8.49 -12.72 -2.76
CA VAL A 61 9.23 -13.62 -1.87
C VAL A 61 8.91 -15.09 -2.17
N MET A 62 9.92 -15.94 -2.22
CA MET A 62 9.75 -17.39 -2.24
C MET A 62 9.43 -17.86 -0.83
N PHE A 63 8.19 -18.25 -0.58
CA PHE A 63 7.68 -18.62 0.74
C PHE A 63 7.35 -20.11 0.84
N GLN A 64 7.62 -20.72 1.98
CA GLN A 64 7.27 -22.11 2.29
C GLN A 64 7.15 -22.31 3.79
N VAL A 65 6.01 -22.80 4.27
CA VAL A 65 5.90 -23.32 5.65
C VAL A 65 6.54 -24.71 5.70
N THR A 66 7.44 -24.91 6.64
CA THR A 66 8.22 -26.17 6.74
C THR A 66 7.79 -27.08 7.87
N ASP A 67 7.32 -26.49 8.98
CA ASP A 67 6.89 -27.25 10.16
C ASP A 67 5.91 -26.42 11.00
N THR A 68 5.06 -27.12 11.78
CA THR A 68 4.06 -26.49 12.67
C THR A 68 3.84 -27.32 13.91
N THR A 69 3.57 -26.67 15.04
CA THR A 69 3.13 -27.38 16.26
C THR A 69 1.67 -27.84 16.14
N GLN A 70 1.29 -28.87 16.91
CA GLN A 70 -0.10 -29.39 16.93
C GLN A 70 -1.12 -28.37 17.46
N GLU A 71 -0.68 -27.45 18.33
CA GLU A 71 -1.52 -26.42 18.94
C GLU A 71 -1.57 -25.13 18.13
N LEU A 72 -1.06 -25.16 16.91
CA LEU A 72 -1.00 -23.95 16.08
C LEU A 72 -2.39 -23.36 15.85
N ARG A 73 -2.49 -22.04 16.08
CA ARG A 73 -3.64 -21.21 15.71
C ARG A 73 -3.13 -19.88 15.16
N PHE A 74 -3.58 -19.51 13.99
CA PHE A 74 -3.12 -18.29 13.31
C PHE A 74 -4.23 -17.63 12.50
N THR A 75 -4.05 -16.36 12.21
CA THR A 75 -4.79 -15.60 11.19
C THR A 75 -3.86 -15.23 10.05
N LEU A 76 -4.26 -15.55 8.83
CA LEU A 76 -3.56 -15.18 7.61
C LEU A 76 -4.42 -14.17 6.84
N LEU A 77 -3.79 -13.08 6.40
CA LEU A 77 -4.39 -12.09 5.52
C LEU A 77 -3.38 -11.74 4.43
N PHE A 78 -3.60 -12.23 3.22
CA PHE A 78 -2.84 -11.91 2.02
C PHE A 78 -3.75 -11.23 1.01
N TYR A 79 -3.26 -10.15 0.37
CA TYR A 79 -4.02 -9.44 -0.64
C TYR A 79 -3.12 -8.86 -1.74
N ARG A 80 -3.69 -8.70 -2.93
CA ARG A 80 -3.03 -8.05 -4.04
C ARG A 80 -3.24 -6.54 -3.96
N THR A 81 -2.15 -5.79 -3.96
CA THR A 81 -2.19 -4.32 -3.84
C THR A 81 -2.76 -3.62 -5.07
N GLU A 82 -2.83 -4.30 -6.21
CA GLU A 82 -3.36 -3.79 -7.47
C GLU A 82 -4.81 -3.28 -7.34
N GLN A 83 -5.60 -3.88 -6.44
CA GLN A 83 -6.99 -3.48 -6.20
C GLN A 83 -7.15 -2.09 -5.58
N ILE A 84 -6.15 -1.65 -4.83
CA ILE A 84 -6.19 -0.42 -4.03
C ILE A 84 -5.06 0.55 -4.38
N VAL A 85 -4.16 0.18 -5.30
CA VAL A 85 -2.98 1.00 -5.63
C VAL A 85 -3.35 2.41 -6.09
N ASP A 86 -4.44 2.53 -6.84
CA ASP A 86 -4.93 3.82 -7.31
C ASP A 86 -5.49 4.69 -6.18
N MET A 87 -5.97 4.06 -5.11
CA MET A 87 -6.53 4.73 -3.94
C MET A 87 -5.45 5.08 -2.91
N LEU A 88 -4.41 4.26 -2.78
CA LEU A 88 -3.30 4.47 -1.82
C LEU A 88 -2.41 5.68 -2.14
N GLY A 89 -2.44 6.16 -3.37
CA GLY A 89 -1.68 7.33 -3.77
C GLY A 89 -0.18 7.22 -3.55
N ASN A 90 0.39 8.25 -2.96
CA ASN A 90 1.82 8.29 -2.65
C ASN A 90 2.20 7.39 -1.46
N THR A 91 1.25 6.88 -0.68
CA THR A 91 1.50 5.90 0.38
C THR A 91 2.17 4.63 -0.15
N VAL A 92 1.88 4.22 -1.41
CA VAL A 92 2.61 3.14 -2.08
C VAL A 92 4.12 3.44 -2.19
N VAL A 93 4.48 4.71 -2.34
CA VAL A 93 5.89 5.12 -2.42
C VAL A 93 6.56 4.96 -1.06
N THR A 94 5.86 5.32 0.02
CA THR A 94 6.32 5.10 1.40
C THR A 94 6.51 3.60 1.69
N MET A 95 5.56 2.75 1.30
CA MET A 95 5.70 1.28 1.45
C MET A 95 6.93 0.73 0.70
N ARG A 96 7.16 1.19 -0.54
CA ARG A 96 8.36 0.82 -1.30
C ARG A 96 9.64 1.34 -0.69
N LEU A 97 9.58 2.49 -0.04
CA LEU A 97 10.71 3.05 0.70
C LEU A 97 11.13 2.12 1.83
N TYR A 98 10.17 1.63 2.63
CA TYR A 98 10.46 0.67 3.70
C TYR A 98 11.12 -0.60 3.15
N SER A 99 10.62 -1.20 2.09
CA SER A 99 11.24 -2.38 1.48
C SER A 99 12.63 -2.11 0.87
N THR A 100 12.95 -0.87 0.56
CA THR A 100 14.29 -0.48 0.07
C THR A 100 15.27 -0.24 1.21
N ILE A 101 14.82 0.39 2.30
CA ILE A 101 15.66 0.70 3.47
C ILE A 101 15.91 -0.55 4.31
N TYR A 102 14.91 -1.41 4.37
CA TYR A 102 14.94 -2.69 5.10
C TYR A 102 14.79 -3.84 4.10
N PRO A 103 15.86 -4.23 3.39
CA PRO A 103 15.80 -5.31 2.40
C PRO A 103 15.74 -6.67 3.10
N SER A 104 14.57 -7.05 3.53
CA SER A 104 14.30 -8.38 4.08
C SER A 104 13.16 -9.06 3.34
N ALA A 105 13.27 -10.36 3.14
CA ALA A 105 12.20 -11.18 2.56
C ALA A 105 10.93 -11.14 3.42
N CYS A 106 11.11 -11.03 4.74
CA CYS A 106 10.02 -10.94 5.70
C CYS A 106 10.49 -10.25 6.99
N TYR A 107 9.51 -9.85 7.81
CA TYR A 107 9.73 -9.31 9.14
C TYR A 107 8.89 -10.10 10.14
N VAL A 108 9.54 -10.60 11.20
CA VAL A 108 8.88 -11.28 12.32
C VAL A 108 9.01 -10.38 13.54
N MET A 109 7.90 -9.99 14.14
CA MET A 109 7.91 -9.07 15.27
C MET A 109 6.65 -9.16 16.14
N HIS A 110 6.76 -8.76 17.39
CA HIS A 110 5.61 -8.40 18.21
C HIS A 110 5.17 -6.99 17.84
N THR A 111 3.94 -6.85 17.39
CA THR A 111 3.43 -5.54 16.92
C THR A 111 2.62 -4.81 17.98
N GLY A 112 2.02 -5.54 18.92
CA GLY A 112 0.98 -5.05 19.83
C GLY A 112 -0.37 -4.77 19.14
N TYR A 113 -0.51 -5.21 17.87
CA TYR A 113 -1.72 -5.02 17.05
C TYR A 113 -2.29 -6.35 16.53
N GLU A 114 -1.91 -7.48 17.11
CA GLU A 114 -2.26 -8.83 16.66
C GLU A 114 -3.78 -9.03 16.61
N GLU A 115 -4.50 -8.60 17.66
CA GLU A 115 -5.96 -8.67 17.70
C GLU A 115 -6.60 -7.79 16.63
N MET A 116 -6.12 -6.55 16.46
CA MET A 116 -6.63 -5.63 15.45
C MET A 116 -6.43 -6.16 14.03
N LEU A 117 -5.27 -6.73 13.72
CA LEU A 117 -5.00 -7.34 12.41
C LEU A 117 -5.92 -8.53 12.15
N SER A 118 -6.21 -9.32 13.18
CA SER A 118 -7.16 -10.44 13.08
C SER A 118 -8.59 -9.94 12.89
N ASP A 119 -8.99 -8.86 13.54
CA ASP A 119 -10.32 -8.28 13.36
C ASP A 119 -10.53 -7.72 11.96
N TYR A 120 -9.51 -7.08 11.37
CA TYR A 120 -9.54 -6.69 9.96
C TYR A 120 -9.75 -7.91 9.04
N ALA A 121 -9.03 -9.01 9.28
CA ALA A 121 -9.20 -10.24 8.52
C ALA A 121 -10.62 -10.79 8.63
N LYS A 122 -11.19 -10.84 9.84
CA LYS A 122 -12.59 -11.26 10.08
C LYS A 122 -13.60 -10.38 9.37
N MET A 123 -13.42 -9.05 9.42
CA MET A 123 -14.30 -8.11 8.72
C MET A 123 -14.29 -8.34 7.20
N LEU A 124 -13.11 -8.45 6.62
CA LEU A 124 -12.93 -8.72 5.19
C LEU A 124 -13.57 -10.06 4.79
N SER A 125 -13.34 -11.13 5.56
CA SER A 125 -13.94 -12.44 5.31
C SER A 125 -15.48 -12.43 5.32
N ARG A 126 -16.09 -11.61 6.18
CA ARG A 126 -17.57 -11.47 6.23
C ARG A 126 -18.15 -10.78 5.00
N ILE A 127 -17.41 -9.87 4.38
CA ILE A 127 -17.83 -9.18 3.16
C ILE A 127 -17.71 -10.11 1.97
N GLU A 128 -16.57 -10.82 1.82
CA GLU A 128 -16.35 -11.77 0.71
C GLU A 128 -17.38 -12.91 0.69
N GLY A 129 -17.79 -13.41 1.84
CA GLY A 129 -18.75 -14.53 1.95
C GLY A 129 -20.19 -14.21 1.51
N LYS A 130 -20.51 -12.94 1.20
CA LYS A 130 -21.87 -12.53 0.82
C LYS A 130 -22.15 -12.50 -0.69
N GLY A 131 -21.15 -12.86 -1.51
CA GLY A 131 -21.26 -12.77 -2.99
C GLY A 131 -21.30 -11.32 -3.47
N ASP A 132 -20.55 -11.04 -4.51
CA ASP A 132 -20.22 -9.69 -5.02
C ASP A 132 -21.41 -9.05 -5.80
N THR A 133 -22.59 -9.01 -5.22
CA THR A 133 -23.81 -8.49 -5.88
C THR A 133 -24.16 -7.05 -5.52
N ASP A 134 -23.46 -6.47 -4.52
CA ASP A 134 -23.73 -5.12 -4.04
C ASP A 134 -22.53 -4.20 -4.25
N ILE A 135 -22.75 -3.09 -4.97
CA ILE A 135 -21.74 -2.07 -5.25
C ILE A 135 -21.14 -1.48 -3.97
N TYR A 136 -21.89 -1.41 -2.88
CA TYR A 136 -21.43 -0.87 -1.60
C TYR A 136 -20.44 -1.83 -0.92
N SER A 137 -20.70 -3.14 -0.97
CA SER A 137 -19.80 -4.17 -0.43
C SER A 137 -18.43 -4.16 -1.10
N SER A 138 -18.39 -3.96 -2.43
CA SER A 138 -17.12 -3.82 -3.17
C SER A 138 -16.33 -2.57 -2.74
N HIS A 139 -17.02 -1.46 -2.45
CA HIS A 139 -16.35 -0.24 -1.94
C HIS A 139 -15.88 -0.41 -0.51
N GLU A 140 -16.71 -0.99 0.36
CA GLU A 140 -16.36 -1.29 1.76
C GLU A 140 -15.11 -2.18 1.82
N HIS A 141 -15.06 -3.22 1.00
CA HIS A 141 -13.91 -4.12 0.89
C HIS A 141 -12.61 -3.37 0.57
N LYS A 142 -12.62 -2.50 -0.45
CA LYS A 142 -11.45 -1.69 -0.82
C LYS A 142 -11.03 -0.72 0.30
N LEU A 143 -12.00 -0.10 0.98
CA LEU A 143 -11.72 0.79 2.11
C LEU A 143 -11.10 0.05 3.29
N LEU A 144 -11.57 -1.17 3.60
CA LEU A 144 -10.96 -2.01 4.63
C LEU A 144 -9.53 -2.44 4.26
N LEU A 145 -9.28 -2.82 3.00
CA LEU A 145 -7.93 -3.11 2.54
C LEU A 145 -7.00 -1.90 2.65
N MET A 146 -7.52 -0.70 2.35
CA MET A 146 -6.77 0.54 2.59
C MET A 146 -6.46 0.74 4.07
N ALA A 147 -7.44 0.56 4.94
CA ALA A 147 -7.25 0.69 6.39
C ALA A 147 -6.17 -0.27 6.90
N VAL A 148 -6.21 -1.54 6.47
CA VAL A 148 -5.16 -2.53 6.76
C VAL A 148 -3.80 -2.03 6.27
N THR A 149 -3.72 -1.58 5.03
CA THR A 149 -2.46 -1.11 4.43
C THR A 149 -1.87 0.08 5.21
N TYR A 150 -2.70 1.07 5.57
CA TYR A 150 -2.26 2.18 6.40
C TYR A 150 -1.81 1.72 7.80
N ARG A 151 -2.51 0.75 8.40
CA ARG A 151 -2.09 0.16 9.68
C ARG A 151 -0.74 -0.51 9.57
N LEU A 152 -0.50 -1.31 8.53
CA LEU A 152 0.79 -1.94 8.28
C LEU A 152 1.90 -0.89 8.12
N CYS A 153 1.67 0.19 7.36
CA CYS A 153 2.61 1.31 7.24
C CYS A 153 2.93 1.92 8.62
N SER A 154 1.92 2.15 9.45
CA SER A 154 2.09 2.70 10.80
C SER A 154 2.90 1.77 11.70
N ILE A 155 2.67 0.46 11.63
CA ILE A 155 3.46 -0.53 12.38
C ILE A 155 4.91 -0.49 11.94
N PHE A 156 5.17 -0.51 10.63
CA PHE A 156 6.54 -0.43 10.11
C PHE A 156 7.23 0.86 10.52
N SER A 157 6.58 2.01 10.40
CA SER A 157 7.12 3.31 10.80
C SER A 157 7.51 3.35 12.28
N ASN A 158 6.72 2.72 13.15
CA ASN A 158 6.96 2.76 14.59
C ASN A 158 7.93 1.67 15.09
N THR A 159 8.04 0.54 14.38
CA THR A 159 8.77 -0.65 14.87
C THR A 159 10.14 -0.79 14.24
N LEU A 160 10.26 -0.51 12.94
CA LEU A 160 11.53 -0.59 12.24
C LEU A 160 12.32 0.69 12.46
N LYS A 161 13.37 0.59 13.26
CA LYS A 161 14.33 1.69 13.41
C LYS A 161 15.33 1.66 12.27
N SER A 162 15.60 2.81 11.71
CA SER A 162 16.61 2.91 10.65
C SER A 162 18.02 2.66 11.20
N PRO A 163 18.98 2.35 10.32
CA PRO A 163 20.36 2.12 10.71
C PRO A 163 21.03 3.35 11.36
N THR A 164 20.51 4.55 11.10
CA THR A 164 21.07 5.80 11.61
C THR A 164 19.99 6.83 11.90
N LYS A 165 20.21 7.71 12.88
CA LYS A 165 19.33 8.86 13.19
C LYS A 165 19.16 9.80 11.98
N GLU A 166 20.16 9.89 11.11
CA GLU A 166 20.06 10.69 9.88
C GLU A 166 19.05 10.10 8.90
N MET A 167 19.01 8.78 8.78
CA MET A 167 18.02 8.09 7.94
C MET A 167 16.61 8.22 8.52
N ASP A 168 16.42 8.10 9.84
CA ASP A 168 15.14 8.34 10.50
C ASP A 168 14.59 9.72 10.11
N ARG A 169 15.43 10.76 10.24
CA ARG A 169 15.02 12.12 9.89
C ARG A 169 14.68 12.28 8.40
N LYS A 170 15.39 11.60 7.51
CA LYS A 170 15.06 11.61 6.07
C LYS A 170 13.70 10.96 5.79
N ILE A 171 13.39 9.88 6.51
CA ILE A 171 12.10 9.18 6.42
C ILE A 171 10.98 10.08 6.94
N GLU A 172 11.14 10.70 8.12
CA GLU A 172 10.18 11.64 8.69
C GLU A 172 9.84 12.78 7.71
N ILE A 173 10.87 13.42 7.14
CA ILE A 173 10.70 14.48 6.14
C ILE A 173 9.93 13.95 4.91
N PHE A 174 10.23 12.73 4.48
CA PHE A 174 9.54 12.15 3.32
C PHE A 174 8.07 11.85 3.62
N GLU A 175 7.75 11.31 4.79
CA GLU A 175 6.38 11.03 5.22
C GLU A 175 5.57 12.32 5.34
N GLU A 176 6.14 13.35 5.96
CA GLU A 176 5.53 14.67 6.06
C GLU A 176 5.31 15.32 4.69
N LEU A 177 6.27 15.18 3.76
CA LEU A 177 6.09 15.62 2.38
C LEU A 177 4.93 14.90 1.69
N VAL A 178 4.83 13.58 1.85
CA VAL A 178 3.72 12.81 1.26
C VAL A 178 2.38 13.29 1.80
N HIS A 179 2.29 13.54 3.11
CA HIS A 179 1.10 14.10 3.75
C HIS A 179 0.75 15.48 3.18
N LEU A 180 1.70 16.40 3.13
CA LEU A 180 1.51 17.73 2.55
C LEU A 180 1.08 17.67 1.07
N ILE A 181 1.63 16.75 0.29
CA ILE A 181 1.20 16.57 -1.11
C ILE A 181 -0.27 16.15 -1.15
N GLU A 182 -0.70 15.16 -0.35
CA GLU A 182 -2.10 14.71 -0.34
C GLU A 182 -3.07 15.82 0.06
N GLU A 183 -2.65 16.73 0.92
CA GLU A 183 -3.46 17.86 1.36
C GLU A 183 -3.54 18.99 0.32
N HIS A 184 -2.44 19.27 -0.38
CA HIS A 184 -2.31 20.50 -1.17
C HIS A 184 -2.21 20.32 -2.69
N TYR A 185 -2.02 19.10 -3.24
CA TYR A 185 -1.73 18.85 -4.66
C TYR A 185 -2.76 19.45 -5.64
N THR A 186 -4.00 19.69 -5.20
CA THR A 186 -5.04 20.26 -6.06
C THR A 186 -4.77 21.71 -6.39
N ARG A 187 -4.14 22.46 -5.49
CA ARG A 187 -3.88 23.90 -5.61
C ARG A 187 -2.40 24.21 -5.81
N GLU A 188 -1.52 23.46 -5.15
CA GLU A 188 -0.10 23.73 -5.10
C GLU A 188 0.69 22.69 -5.90
N ARG A 189 1.49 23.18 -6.86
CA ARG A 189 2.32 22.32 -7.75
C ARG A 189 3.80 22.66 -7.69
N SER A 190 4.15 23.72 -6.96
CA SER A 190 5.52 24.19 -6.84
C SER A 190 6.27 23.38 -5.79
N VAL A 191 7.45 22.86 -6.14
CA VAL A 191 8.35 22.22 -5.17
C VAL A 191 8.77 23.18 -4.07
N ALA A 192 8.86 24.49 -4.38
CA ALA A 192 9.21 25.52 -3.42
C ALA A 192 8.20 25.63 -2.28
N PHE A 193 6.90 25.52 -2.57
CA PHE A 193 5.85 25.53 -1.54
C PHE A 193 6.05 24.42 -0.51
N TYR A 194 6.28 23.19 -0.96
CA TYR A 194 6.48 22.04 -0.07
C TYR A 194 7.78 22.14 0.71
N ALA A 195 8.83 22.63 0.06
CA ALA A 195 10.11 22.85 0.73
C ALA A 195 10.01 23.92 1.83
N ASP A 196 9.29 25.00 1.58
CA ASP A 196 9.04 26.05 2.56
C ASP A 196 8.26 25.53 3.77
N LYS A 197 7.19 24.75 3.53
CA LYS A 197 6.41 24.11 4.60
C LYS A 197 7.24 23.18 5.49
N LEU A 198 8.25 22.52 4.91
CA LEU A 198 9.17 21.63 5.62
C LEU A 198 10.42 22.36 6.18
N CYS A 199 10.49 23.68 6.06
CA CYS A 199 11.66 24.49 6.44
C CYS A 199 12.96 24.02 5.75
N LEU A 200 12.86 23.60 4.46
CA LEU A 200 13.97 23.08 3.65
C LEU A 200 14.16 23.89 2.38
N THR A 201 15.33 23.77 1.77
CA THR A 201 15.55 24.30 0.43
C THR A 201 14.96 23.36 -0.63
N PRO A 202 14.42 23.87 -1.75
CA PRO A 202 13.88 23.02 -2.84
C PRO A 202 14.94 22.06 -3.40
N LYS A 203 16.21 22.47 -3.44
CA LYS A 203 17.33 21.65 -3.87
C LYS A 203 17.54 20.45 -2.94
N TYR A 204 17.61 20.72 -1.63
CA TYR A 204 17.79 19.65 -0.64
C TYR A 204 16.63 18.65 -0.68
N LEU A 205 15.38 19.15 -0.66
CA LEU A 205 14.18 18.29 -0.74
C LEU A 205 14.18 17.42 -1.99
N THR A 206 14.55 17.97 -3.15
CA THR A 206 14.62 17.22 -4.42
C THR A 206 15.66 16.11 -4.37
N VAL A 207 16.85 16.38 -3.83
CA VAL A 207 17.93 15.40 -3.69
C VAL A 207 17.52 14.30 -2.70
N LEU A 208 16.96 14.69 -1.55
CA LEU A 208 16.49 13.76 -0.52
C LEU A 208 15.45 12.79 -1.10
N VAL A 209 14.39 13.31 -1.70
CA VAL A 209 13.30 12.49 -2.26
C VAL A 209 13.82 11.54 -3.36
N LYS A 210 14.68 12.05 -4.23
CA LYS A 210 15.26 11.23 -5.30
C LYS A 210 16.14 10.10 -4.75
N SER A 211 16.90 10.37 -3.68
CA SER A 211 17.74 9.35 -3.03
C SER A 211 16.92 8.26 -2.33
N LEU A 212 15.75 8.62 -1.76
CA LEU A 212 14.89 7.68 -1.03
C LEU A 212 14.02 6.81 -1.95
N CYS A 213 13.40 7.40 -2.98
CA CYS A 213 12.40 6.69 -3.78
C CYS A 213 12.63 6.70 -5.30
N GLY A 214 13.76 7.27 -5.76
CA GLY A 214 14.10 7.37 -7.18
C GLY A 214 13.23 8.34 -7.99
N LYS A 215 12.25 9.01 -7.36
CA LYS A 215 11.33 9.96 -7.99
C LYS A 215 11.64 11.39 -7.59
N THR A 216 11.22 12.35 -8.42
CA THR A 216 11.25 13.77 -8.03
C THR A 216 9.99 14.14 -7.25
N VAL A 217 10.07 15.21 -6.44
CA VAL A 217 8.91 15.78 -5.74
C VAL A 217 7.78 16.11 -6.73
N GLN A 218 8.12 16.67 -7.88
CA GLN A 218 7.16 17.02 -8.92
C GLN A 218 6.44 15.79 -9.50
N GLN A 219 7.15 14.66 -9.64
CA GLN A 219 6.51 13.40 -10.06
C GLN A 219 5.53 12.87 -9.02
N LEU A 220 5.79 13.06 -7.72
CA LEU A 220 4.86 12.69 -6.66
C LEU A 220 3.59 13.55 -6.70
N ILE A 221 3.74 14.87 -6.87
CA ILE A 221 2.61 15.81 -7.01
C ILE A 221 1.76 15.45 -8.25
N PHE A 222 2.39 15.24 -9.40
CA PHE A 222 1.68 14.90 -10.63
C PHE A 222 0.95 13.57 -10.52
N ARG A 223 1.53 12.59 -9.84
CA ARG A 223 0.86 11.32 -9.57
C ARG A 223 -0.41 11.51 -8.74
N ALA A 224 -0.39 12.36 -7.72
CA ALA A 224 -1.59 12.67 -6.93
C ALA A 224 -2.69 13.32 -7.78
N ILE A 225 -2.33 14.27 -8.64
CA ILE A 225 -3.28 14.92 -9.57
C ILE A 225 -3.89 13.90 -10.54
N ILE A 226 -3.07 13.05 -11.18
CA ILE A 226 -3.56 12.04 -12.13
C ILE A 226 -4.50 11.06 -11.43
N ARG A 227 -4.14 10.55 -10.27
CA ARG A 227 -4.99 9.66 -9.48
C ARG A 227 -6.36 10.29 -9.20
N ARG A 228 -6.38 11.54 -8.70
CA ARG A 228 -7.63 12.25 -8.43
C ARG A 228 -8.44 12.46 -9.70
N SER A 229 -7.78 12.78 -10.81
CA SER A 229 -8.42 12.92 -12.12
C SER A 229 -9.14 11.64 -12.54
N ILE A 230 -8.46 10.50 -12.43
CA ILE A 230 -9.00 9.18 -12.74
C ILE A 230 -10.20 8.87 -11.83
N PHE A 231 -10.05 9.09 -10.52
CA PHE A 231 -11.13 8.90 -9.56
C PHE A 231 -12.39 9.71 -9.94
N LEU A 232 -12.22 11.00 -10.22
CA LEU A 232 -13.35 11.88 -10.59
C LEU A 232 -14.00 11.45 -11.92
N MET A 233 -13.22 11.00 -12.89
CA MET A 233 -13.75 10.52 -14.17
C MET A 233 -14.54 9.22 -14.03
N LYS A 234 -14.13 8.31 -13.15
CA LYS A 234 -14.77 7.00 -12.97
C LYS A 234 -15.97 7.03 -12.02
N ASN A 235 -15.92 7.87 -11.00
CA ASN A 235 -16.85 7.82 -9.88
C ASN A 235 -17.80 9.03 -9.81
N THR A 236 -17.77 9.93 -10.81
CA THR A 236 -18.65 11.10 -10.85
C THR A 236 -19.12 11.41 -12.28
N ASN A 237 -20.26 12.09 -12.42
CA ASN A 237 -20.74 12.61 -13.69
C ASN A 237 -20.15 13.97 -14.08
N LYS A 238 -19.06 14.41 -13.42
CA LYS A 238 -18.42 15.69 -13.71
C LYS A 238 -17.90 15.75 -15.14
N THR A 239 -18.14 16.86 -15.81
CA THR A 239 -17.53 17.11 -17.12
C THR A 239 -16.01 17.27 -16.99
N ILE A 240 -15.27 17.08 -18.09
CA ILE A 240 -13.83 17.30 -18.12
C ILE A 240 -13.47 18.74 -17.71
N GLN A 241 -14.32 19.68 -18.03
CA GLN A 241 -14.15 21.10 -17.61
C GLN A 241 -14.30 21.26 -16.11
N GLN A 242 -15.30 20.65 -15.49
CA GLN A 242 -15.49 20.67 -14.04
C GLN A 242 -14.32 20.01 -13.29
N ILE A 243 -13.82 18.89 -13.82
CA ILE A 243 -12.63 18.22 -13.27
C ILE A 243 -11.40 19.13 -13.37
N ALA A 244 -11.21 19.79 -14.51
CA ALA A 244 -10.11 20.73 -14.69
C ALA A 244 -10.16 21.86 -13.67
N TYR A 245 -11.34 22.45 -13.40
CA TYR A 245 -11.51 23.50 -12.39
C TYR A 245 -11.27 22.97 -10.96
N GLU A 246 -11.82 21.81 -10.60
CA GLU A 246 -11.61 21.21 -9.27
C GLU A 246 -10.12 20.97 -8.98
N LEU A 247 -9.36 20.62 -10.01
CA LEU A 247 -7.92 20.41 -9.93
C LEU A 247 -7.09 21.67 -10.23
N SER A 248 -7.73 22.86 -10.19
CA SER A 248 -7.08 24.15 -10.39
C SER A 248 -6.28 24.28 -11.68
N PHE A 249 -6.81 23.71 -12.78
CA PHE A 249 -6.32 24.00 -14.13
C PHE A 249 -7.03 25.21 -14.72
N PRO A 250 -6.35 26.05 -15.50
CA PRO A 250 -6.95 27.26 -16.07
C PRO A 250 -8.11 26.95 -17.04
N ASN A 251 -8.08 25.79 -17.69
CA ASN A 251 -9.13 25.33 -18.60
C ASN A 251 -8.99 23.83 -18.90
N ALA A 252 -10.01 23.26 -19.56
CA ALA A 252 -10.04 21.86 -19.96
C ALA A 252 -8.93 21.46 -20.93
N SER A 253 -8.45 22.37 -21.78
CA SER A 253 -7.37 22.11 -22.73
C SER A 253 -6.03 21.91 -22.02
N ALA A 254 -5.70 22.78 -21.07
CA ALA A 254 -4.50 22.65 -20.23
C ALA A 254 -4.51 21.36 -19.43
N PHE A 255 -5.66 21.01 -18.84
CA PHE A 255 -5.85 19.73 -18.16
C PHE A 255 -5.68 18.54 -19.14
N GLY A 256 -6.29 18.60 -20.30
CA GLY A 256 -6.21 17.55 -21.32
C GLY A 256 -4.78 17.27 -21.78
N THR A 257 -4.00 18.34 -22.02
CA THR A 257 -2.58 18.24 -22.37
C THR A 257 -1.76 17.61 -21.24
N PHE A 258 -1.96 18.08 -20.01
CA PHE A 258 -1.31 17.52 -18.83
C PHE A 258 -1.64 16.04 -18.66
N PHE A 259 -2.92 15.69 -18.70
CA PHE A 259 -3.39 14.31 -18.48
C PHE A 259 -2.84 13.36 -19.55
N LYS A 260 -2.94 13.76 -20.85
CA LYS A 260 -2.40 12.96 -21.97
C LYS A 260 -0.89 12.75 -21.87
N LYS A 261 -0.14 13.78 -21.46
CA LYS A 261 1.31 13.68 -21.24
C LYS A 261 1.69 12.63 -20.20
N HIS A 262 0.86 12.45 -19.16
CA HIS A 262 1.18 11.56 -18.03
C HIS A 262 0.53 10.18 -18.11
N THR A 263 -0.53 10.00 -18.90
CA THR A 263 -1.27 8.73 -19.02
C THR A 263 -1.21 8.11 -20.42
N GLY A 264 -0.75 8.86 -21.43
CA GLY A 264 -0.75 8.45 -22.83
C GLY A 264 -2.09 8.68 -23.53
N LEU A 265 -3.21 8.83 -22.82
CA LEU A 265 -4.56 8.97 -23.36
C LEU A 265 -5.16 10.34 -23.00
N SER A 266 -6.02 10.87 -23.89
CA SER A 266 -6.80 12.06 -23.52
C SER A 266 -7.84 11.71 -22.43
N PRO A 267 -8.27 12.68 -21.60
CA PRO A 267 -9.30 12.44 -20.58
C PRO A 267 -10.59 11.85 -21.15
N LYS A 268 -10.99 12.27 -22.36
CA LYS A 268 -12.19 11.77 -23.03
C LYS A 268 -12.03 10.29 -23.42
N HIS A 269 -10.90 9.91 -24.04
CA HIS A 269 -10.64 8.51 -24.41
C HIS A 269 -10.46 7.62 -23.18
N TYR A 270 -9.86 8.14 -22.13
CA TYR A 270 -9.69 7.40 -20.89
C TYR A 270 -11.04 7.06 -20.24
N ARG A 271 -12.01 7.99 -20.26
CA ARG A 271 -13.36 7.77 -19.72
C ARG A 271 -14.13 6.72 -20.53
N ILE A 272 -14.10 6.78 -21.85
CA ILE A 272 -14.82 5.84 -22.73
C ILE A 272 -14.20 4.44 -22.69
N GLY A 273 -12.88 4.31 -22.58
CA GLY A 273 -12.19 3.02 -22.55
C GLY A 273 -12.27 2.30 -21.20
N THR A 274 -13.00 2.86 -20.21
CA THR A 274 -13.28 2.26 -18.91
C THR A 274 -14.76 1.90 -18.72
N GLU A 275 -15.60 2.13 -19.73
CA GLU A 275 -16.96 1.59 -19.87
C GLU A 275 -16.89 0.24 -20.62
#